data_2e742413fa2957f1f98fc0b150517c11
#
_entry.id   2e742413fa2957f1f98fc0b150517c11
#
_cell.length_a   1.000
_cell.length_b   1.000
_cell.length_c   1.000
_cell.angle_alpha   90.00
_cell.angle_beta   90.00
_cell.angle_gamma   90.00
#
_symmetry.space_group_name_H-M   'P 1'
#
loop_
_entity.id
_entity.type
_entity.pdbx_description
1 polymer ?
#
loop_
_entity_poly.entity_id
_entity_poly.type
_entity_poly.pdbx_seq_one_letter_code
_entity_poly.pdbx_strand_id
1 'polypeptide(L)'
;MRCTLLPLVLFYPLAIATAAPPAESMPNIVVILADDLGYGDLGSQGAKGIKTPNLDALAREGLRFTDGHAPAAVCTPTRYSMLTGQYSWRRRATGLDKGVANGDSPLLIPTDAVTLPGLLKAAGYRTGLVGKWHLGFGTSKPDYNQDLKPGPLEIGFDEFFGIPATNDRIPTVFVRDHRVVGLDPKDPIRYTYEDPGKDSPMTKQAAGRGRIGWMSGGKSAWWKDIDIADTLTGEAVKFIEKHQEKPFFLCFTPHDVHAPTIPHPRFVGTSGLGPRADMVHELDGSIGEVLKALERLNLTKNTLVILSSDNGAYKTEEGEHRPNGPWKGEKSQLWEGGHRVPFIAKWPSRITPGSSSALVSLIDLPATAAAIVGTALPAGAAPDSFNLLALMTGKDRDKGRDHLILMSGKGDLAIRQGPWKYIPDLATANGWGSWIKPGTEAPPKPGLYHLGDDPGETKNLHASKPEVSKRLAALLAKAKTTPITRPQ
;
A
#
# COMPACT_ATOMS: atom_id res chain seq x y z
N MET A 1 -29.87 -64.94 -44.43
CA MET A 1 -29.03 -63.77 -44.10
C MET A 1 -29.73 -63.00 -43.01
N ARG A 2 -29.25 -63.07 -41.76
CA ARG A 2 -29.77 -62.30 -40.64
C ARG A 2 -28.77 -61.16 -40.36
N CYS A 3 -29.20 -59.90 -40.60
CA CYS A 3 -28.44 -58.72 -40.27
C CYS A 3 -28.62 -58.37 -38.77
N THR A 4 -27.56 -58.44 -38.00
CA THR A 4 -27.54 -58.01 -36.59
C THR A 4 -27.06 -56.56 -36.56
N LEU A 5 -27.93 -55.64 -36.14
CA LEU A 5 -27.58 -54.25 -35.84
C LEU A 5 -27.01 -54.14 -34.41
N LEU A 6 -25.75 -53.72 -34.29
CA LEU A 6 -25.14 -53.32 -33.00
C LEU A 6 -25.60 -51.89 -32.67
N PRO A 7 -25.96 -51.59 -31.41
CA PRO A 7 -26.23 -50.20 -30.99
C PRO A 7 -24.91 -49.47 -30.71
N LEU A 8 -24.75 -48.30 -31.31
CA LEU A 8 -23.68 -47.35 -31.08
C LEU A 8 -23.95 -46.59 -29.76
N VAL A 9 -23.16 -46.90 -28.72
CA VAL A 9 -23.24 -46.17 -27.43
C VAL A 9 -22.37 -44.92 -27.55
N LEU A 10 -23.02 -43.74 -27.64
CA LEU A 10 -22.34 -42.45 -27.58
C LEU A 10 -22.01 -42.11 -26.12
N PHE A 11 -20.70 -42.11 -25.76
CA PHE A 11 -20.24 -41.55 -24.52
C PHE A 11 -20.14 -40.04 -24.63
N TYR A 12 -21.04 -39.32 -23.94
CA TYR A 12 -20.85 -37.90 -23.68
C TYR A 12 -19.85 -37.71 -22.52
N PRO A 13 -18.77 -36.92 -22.67
CA PRO A 13 -17.95 -36.60 -21.53
C PRO A 13 -18.72 -35.67 -20.59
N LEU A 14 -18.95 -36.15 -19.38
CA LEU A 14 -19.51 -35.35 -18.28
C LEU A 14 -18.45 -34.32 -17.89
N ALA A 15 -18.63 -33.06 -18.26
CA ALA A 15 -17.82 -31.95 -17.75
C ALA A 15 -18.11 -31.80 -16.25
N ILE A 16 -17.16 -32.23 -15.43
CA ILE A 16 -17.20 -31.97 -13.99
C ILE A 16 -16.98 -30.46 -13.81
N ALA A 17 -18.08 -29.72 -13.69
CA ALA A 17 -18.02 -28.36 -13.21
C ALA A 17 -17.52 -28.42 -11.75
N THR A 18 -16.29 -27.97 -11.51
CA THR A 18 -15.80 -27.76 -10.16
C THR A 18 -16.62 -26.64 -9.56
N ALA A 19 -17.55 -26.98 -8.65
CA ALA A 19 -18.32 -26.01 -7.90
C ALA A 19 -17.35 -25.06 -7.17
N ALA A 20 -17.61 -23.76 -7.27
CA ALA A 20 -16.94 -22.78 -6.42
C ALA A 20 -17.12 -23.20 -4.94
N PRO A 21 -16.09 -23.03 -4.09
CA PRO A 21 -16.21 -23.38 -2.69
C PRO A 21 -17.42 -22.66 -2.07
N PRO A 22 -18.13 -23.30 -1.13
CA PRO A 22 -19.31 -22.70 -0.49
C PRO A 22 -18.92 -21.36 0.15
N ALA A 23 -19.83 -20.38 0.11
CA ALA A 23 -19.58 -19.01 0.63
C ALA A 23 -19.09 -19.00 2.09
N GLU A 24 -19.45 -19.99 2.89
CA GLU A 24 -18.99 -20.20 4.28
C GLU A 24 -17.50 -20.55 4.39
N SER A 25 -16.83 -20.97 3.32
CA SER A 25 -15.41 -21.29 3.29
C SER A 25 -14.50 -20.11 2.88
N MET A 26 -15.07 -19.03 2.36
CA MET A 26 -14.29 -17.84 1.95
C MET A 26 -13.79 -17.08 3.18
N PRO A 27 -12.48 -16.75 3.26
CA PRO A 27 -11.94 -15.98 4.37
C PRO A 27 -12.38 -14.52 4.31
N ASN A 28 -12.45 -13.86 5.46
CA ASN A 28 -12.35 -12.40 5.47
C ASN A 28 -10.92 -11.99 5.10
N ILE A 29 -10.77 -10.82 4.50
CA ILE A 29 -9.48 -10.25 4.12
C ILE A 29 -9.37 -8.86 4.71
N VAL A 30 -8.35 -8.63 5.54
CA VAL A 30 -8.02 -7.32 6.12
C VAL A 30 -6.61 -6.96 5.66
N VAL A 31 -6.50 -5.90 4.86
CA VAL A 31 -5.21 -5.32 4.48
C VAL A 31 -5.01 -4.05 5.30
N ILE A 32 -3.99 -4.04 6.13
CA ILE A 32 -3.57 -2.90 6.95
C ILE A 32 -2.36 -2.29 6.26
N LEU A 33 -2.50 -1.05 5.76
CA LEU A 33 -1.45 -0.31 5.09
C LEU A 33 -1.10 0.94 5.89
N ALA A 34 -0.06 0.84 6.72
CA ALA A 34 0.47 1.97 7.46
C ALA A 34 1.07 3.02 6.51
N ASP A 35 1.21 4.25 7.00
CA ASP A 35 1.75 5.39 6.25
C ASP A 35 3.13 5.77 6.80
N ASP A 36 4.17 5.70 5.99
CA ASP A 36 5.56 6.01 6.37
C ASP A 36 6.15 5.12 7.49
N LEU A 37 5.60 3.93 7.73
CA LEU A 37 6.14 2.99 8.71
C LEU A 37 7.37 2.29 8.15
N GLY A 38 8.52 2.49 8.78
CA GLY A 38 9.77 1.89 8.37
C GLY A 38 9.89 0.41 8.75
N TYR A 39 10.77 -0.30 8.05
CA TYR A 39 11.06 -1.71 8.32
C TYR A 39 11.46 -1.95 9.77
N GLY A 40 12.27 -1.05 10.36
CA GLY A 40 12.82 -1.16 11.70
C GLY A 40 11.92 -0.61 12.82
N ASP A 41 10.71 -0.15 12.53
CA ASP A 41 9.81 0.42 13.54
C ASP A 41 9.11 -0.62 14.43
N LEU A 42 9.15 -1.91 14.05
CA LEU A 42 8.53 -2.99 14.81
C LEU A 42 9.54 -3.67 15.74
N GLY A 43 9.12 -4.06 16.94
CA GLY A 43 9.93 -4.85 17.86
C GLY A 43 10.41 -6.16 17.25
N SER A 44 9.55 -6.85 16.50
CA SER A 44 9.87 -8.07 15.73
C SER A 44 10.90 -7.88 14.62
N GLN A 45 11.22 -6.64 14.26
CA GLN A 45 12.22 -6.24 13.25
C GLN A 45 13.45 -5.57 13.88
N GLY A 46 13.52 -5.51 15.23
CA GLY A 46 14.66 -4.98 15.96
C GLY A 46 14.57 -3.50 16.34
N ALA A 47 13.34 -2.96 16.45
CA ALA A 47 13.12 -1.60 16.96
C ALA A 47 13.79 -1.40 18.32
N LYS A 48 14.42 -0.24 18.53
CA LYS A 48 15.02 0.16 19.79
C LYS A 48 14.20 1.28 20.42
N GLY A 49 13.82 1.08 21.69
CA GLY A 49 13.02 2.06 22.43
C GLY A 49 11.53 2.13 22.07
N ILE A 50 11.11 1.54 20.96
CA ILE A 50 9.72 1.47 20.52
C ILE A 50 9.13 0.10 20.88
N LYS A 51 7.93 0.09 21.45
CA LYS A 51 7.20 -1.13 21.84
C LYS A 51 5.97 -1.28 20.94
N THR A 52 5.89 -2.38 20.19
CA THR A 52 4.79 -2.67 19.27
C THR A 52 4.13 -4.03 19.61
N PRO A 53 3.56 -4.20 20.83
CA PRO A 53 3.12 -5.51 21.29
C PRO A 53 2.06 -6.18 20.41
N ASN A 54 1.14 -5.42 19.81
CA ASN A 54 0.11 -5.95 18.91
C ASN A 54 0.70 -6.35 17.56
N LEU A 55 1.55 -5.50 16.98
CA LEU A 55 2.26 -5.77 15.72
C LEU A 55 3.25 -6.93 15.87
N ASP A 56 3.93 -7.02 17.04
CA ASP A 56 4.85 -8.12 17.34
C ASP A 56 4.10 -9.44 17.55
N ALA A 57 2.90 -9.41 18.16
CA ALA A 57 2.02 -10.56 18.23
C ALA A 57 1.57 -11.02 16.85
N LEU A 58 1.16 -10.08 15.98
CA LEU A 58 0.79 -10.39 14.61
C LEU A 58 1.96 -11.04 13.84
N ALA A 59 3.19 -10.55 14.02
CA ALA A 59 4.39 -11.10 13.42
C ALA A 59 4.74 -12.51 13.95
N ARG A 60 4.59 -12.72 15.25
CA ARG A 60 4.85 -14.00 15.91
C ARG A 60 3.85 -15.08 15.51
N GLU A 61 2.58 -14.69 15.31
CA GLU A 61 1.46 -15.57 14.99
C GLU A 61 1.21 -15.71 13.49
N GLY A 62 1.94 -14.99 12.67
CA GLY A 62 1.85 -14.98 11.22
C GLY A 62 3.14 -15.39 10.52
N LEU A 63 3.15 -15.25 9.19
CA LEU A 63 4.33 -15.38 8.35
C LEU A 63 4.90 -13.98 8.11
N ARG A 64 6.10 -13.74 8.63
CA ARG A 64 6.85 -12.50 8.46
C ARG A 64 7.80 -12.61 7.27
N PHE A 65 7.68 -11.72 6.31
CA PHE A 65 8.60 -11.62 5.20
C PHE A 65 9.76 -10.67 5.54
N THR A 66 10.98 -11.13 5.34
CA THR A 66 12.18 -10.31 5.57
C THR A 66 12.58 -9.51 4.33
N ASP A 67 12.00 -9.81 3.16
CA ASP A 67 12.23 -9.14 1.88
C ASP A 67 10.89 -8.65 1.27
N GLY A 68 10.10 -7.93 2.09
CA GLY A 68 8.83 -7.33 1.71
C GLY A 68 9.00 -5.88 1.24
N HIS A 69 8.29 -5.50 0.17
CA HIS A 69 8.47 -4.20 -0.48
C HIS A 69 7.17 -3.49 -0.85
N ALA A 70 7.19 -2.17 -0.70
CA ALA A 70 6.36 -1.29 -1.49
C ALA A 70 6.92 -1.19 -2.93
N PRO A 71 6.09 -1.17 -3.98
CA PRO A 71 6.58 -1.07 -5.36
C PRO A 71 7.11 0.32 -5.73
N ALA A 72 6.85 1.32 -4.89
CA ALA A 72 7.40 2.67 -5.00
C ALA A 72 7.81 3.19 -3.63
N ALA A 73 8.74 4.12 -3.60
CA ALA A 73 9.23 4.74 -2.37
C ALA A 73 8.36 5.91 -1.89
N VAL A 74 7.11 6.03 -2.38
CA VAL A 74 6.13 7.06 -2.01
C VAL A 74 4.69 6.54 -2.11
N CYS A 75 3.79 7.17 -1.33
CA CYS A 75 2.44 6.68 -1.04
C CYS A 75 1.53 6.51 -2.27
N THR A 76 1.23 7.55 -3.04
CA THR A 76 0.26 7.49 -4.16
C THR A 76 0.59 6.40 -5.17
N PRO A 77 1.83 6.27 -5.70
CA PRO A 77 2.20 5.22 -6.62
C PRO A 77 2.07 3.81 -6.04
N THR A 78 2.41 3.63 -4.76
CA THR A 78 2.26 2.33 -4.07
C THR A 78 0.79 1.96 -3.91
N ARG A 79 -0.06 2.88 -3.45
CA ARG A 79 -1.50 2.66 -3.28
C ARG A 79 -2.18 2.33 -4.60
N TYR A 80 -1.81 3.04 -5.68
CA TYR A 80 -2.23 2.69 -7.04
C TYR A 80 -1.85 1.26 -7.41
N SER A 81 -0.57 0.91 -7.25
CA SER A 81 -0.05 -0.41 -7.62
C SER A 81 -0.67 -1.53 -6.80
N MET A 82 -0.88 -1.32 -5.49
CA MET A 82 -1.56 -2.27 -4.61
C MET A 82 -2.99 -2.58 -5.05
N LEU A 83 -3.73 -1.56 -5.46
CA LEU A 83 -5.14 -1.73 -5.83
C LEU A 83 -5.32 -2.28 -7.24
N THR A 84 -4.39 -2.02 -8.16
CA THR A 84 -4.52 -2.38 -9.57
C THR A 84 -3.66 -3.56 -10.03
N GLY A 85 -2.64 -3.93 -9.24
CA GLY A 85 -1.63 -4.91 -9.67
C GLY A 85 -0.79 -4.44 -10.86
N GLN A 86 -0.74 -3.13 -11.08
CA GLN A 86 0.02 -2.49 -12.15
C GLN A 86 1.03 -1.50 -11.57
N TYR A 87 2.28 -1.53 -12.06
CA TYR A 87 3.23 -0.50 -11.69
C TYR A 87 2.75 0.89 -12.12
N SER A 88 2.82 1.86 -11.21
CA SER A 88 2.36 3.25 -11.44
C SER A 88 3.10 3.95 -12.58
N TRP A 89 4.37 3.66 -12.80
CA TRP A 89 5.16 4.24 -13.91
C TRP A 89 4.64 3.85 -15.30
N ARG A 90 3.78 2.83 -15.44
CA ARG A 90 3.08 2.51 -16.70
C ARG A 90 2.01 3.54 -17.05
N ARG A 91 1.61 4.39 -16.10
CA ARG A 91 0.55 5.40 -16.22
C ARG A 91 1.12 6.83 -16.24
N ARG A 92 2.20 7.06 -16.98
CA ARG A 92 2.87 8.37 -17.09
C ARG A 92 1.94 9.50 -17.52
N ALA A 93 0.99 9.22 -18.40
CA ALA A 93 0.02 10.20 -18.85
C ALA A 93 -0.86 10.79 -17.72
N THR A 94 -0.99 10.09 -16.58
CA THR A 94 -1.75 10.55 -15.42
C THR A 94 -0.88 11.25 -14.37
N GLY A 95 0.43 11.38 -14.61
CA GLY A 95 1.37 11.99 -13.64
C GLY A 95 1.76 11.08 -12.47
N LEU A 96 1.31 9.82 -12.45
CA LEU A 96 1.64 8.85 -11.39
C LEU A 96 3.13 8.50 -11.29
N ASP A 97 3.91 8.84 -12.30
CA ASP A 97 5.36 8.70 -12.32
C ASP A 97 6.11 9.93 -11.79
N LYS A 98 5.42 11.01 -11.40
CA LYS A 98 6.03 12.29 -11.03
C LYS A 98 5.79 12.76 -9.60
N GLY A 99 5.26 11.88 -8.74
CA GLY A 99 5.05 12.25 -7.34
C GLY A 99 3.77 11.73 -6.72
N VAL A 100 3.20 12.51 -5.84
CA VAL A 100 2.03 12.15 -5.04
C VAL A 100 0.84 13.06 -5.35
N ALA A 101 -0.37 12.52 -5.25
CA ALA A 101 -1.61 13.26 -5.40
C ALA A 101 -1.77 14.32 -4.29
N ASN A 102 -2.47 15.39 -4.62
CA ASN A 102 -2.97 16.36 -3.65
C ASN A 102 -4.49 16.19 -3.49
N GLY A 103 -5.10 16.99 -2.60
CA GLY A 103 -6.55 17.01 -2.44
C GLY A 103 -7.31 17.56 -3.66
N ASP A 104 -6.63 18.17 -4.61
CA ASP A 104 -7.20 18.68 -5.87
C ASP A 104 -6.99 17.74 -7.06
N SER A 105 -6.39 16.59 -6.85
CA SER A 105 -6.15 15.62 -7.93
C SER A 105 -7.43 14.93 -8.36
N PRO A 106 -7.66 14.74 -9.68
CA PRO A 106 -8.70 13.85 -10.17
C PRO A 106 -8.41 12.40 -9.80
N LEU A 107 -9.41 11.52 -9.94
CA LEU A 107 -9.24 10.09 -9.70
C LEU A 107 -8.17 9.51 -10.64
N LEU A 108 -7.15 8.87 -10.05
CA LEU A 108 -6.00 8.34 -10.77
C LEU A 108 -6.20 6.91 -11.27
N ILE A 109 -7.15 6.17 -10.70
CA ILE A 109 -7.51 4.82 -11.15
C ILE A 109 -8.71 4.93 -12.09
N PRO A 110 -8.60 4.46 -13.35
CA PRO A 110 -9.75 4.41 -14.26
C PRO A 110 -10.88 3.56 -13.67
N THR A 111 -12.13 4.00 -13.82
CA THR A 111 -13.30 3.31 -13.28
C THR A 111 -13.61 1.97 -13.95
N ASP A 112 -13.06 1.74 -15.13
CA ASP A 112 -13.11 0.47 -15.87
C ASP A 112 -11.93 -0.47 -15.55
N ALA A 113 -10.98 -0.03 -14.73
CA ALA A 113 -9.85 -0.87 -14.33
C ALA A 113 -10.30 -2.02 -13.45
N VAL A 114 -9.71 -3.20 -13.68
CA VAL A 114 -9.85 -4.32 -12.74
C VAL A 114 -8.99 -4.02 -11.51
N THR A 115 -9.63 -3.94 -10.36
CA THR A 115 -9.01 -3.58 -9.09
C THR A 115 -9.16 -4.68 -8.04
N LEU A 116 -8.34 -4.66 -7.01
CA LEU A 116 -8.44 -5.57 -5.86
C LEU A 116 -9.84 -5.57 -5.23
N PRO A 117 -10.44 -4.42 -4.86
CA PRO A 117 -11.80 -4.40 -4.33
C PRO A 117 -12.84 -4.86 -5.37
N GLY A 118 -12.70 -4.49 -6.65
CA GLY A 118 -13.61 -4.92 -7.71
C GLY A 118 -13.60 -6.44 -7.93
N LEU A 119 -12.43 -7.08 -7.89
CA LEU A 119 -12.29 -8.55 -7.95
C LEU A 119 -12.99 -9.23 -6.77
N LEU A 120 -12.77 -8.75 -5.57
CA LEU A 120 -13.37 -9.32 -4.36
C LEU A 120 -14.89 -9.06 -4.30
N LYS A 121 -15.35 -7.88 -4.70
CA LYS A 121 -16.78 -7.56 -4.82
C LYS A 121 -17.49 -8.49 -5.82
N ALA A 122 -16.86 -8.74 -6.97
CA ALA A 122 -17.39 -9.69 -7.96
C ALA A 122 -17.46 -11.13 -7.42
N ALA A 123 -16.60 -11.49 -6.47
CA ALA A 123 -16.63 -12.77 -5.75
C ALA A 123 -17.61 -12.80 -4.56
N GLY A 124 -18.41 -11.75 -4.35
CA GLY A 124 -19.44 -11.70 -3.31
C GLY A 124 -19.00 -11.10 -1.97
N TYR A 125 -17.80 -10.53 -1.88
CA TYR A 125 -17.34 -9.82 -0.68
C TYR A 125 -18.07 -8.49 -0.49
N ARG A 126 -18.24 -8.11 0.78
CA ARG A 126 -18.46 -6.71 1.15
C ARG A 126 -17.12 -6.01 1.25
N THR A 127 -16.97 -4.88 0.55
CA THR A 127 -15.67 -4.23 0.38
C THR A 127 -15.70 -2.84 0.99
N GLY A 128 -14.75 -2.54 1.87
CA GLY A 128 -14.63 -1.24 2.54
C GLY A 128 -13.19 -0.71 2.53
N LEU A 129 -13.06 0.60 2.38
CA LEU A 129 -11.83 1.32 2.65
C LEU A 129 -12.04 2.29 3.79
N VAL A 130 -11.25 2.15 4.84
CA VAL A 130 -11.23 3.07 5.98
C VAL A 130 -9.83 3.64 6.16
N GLY A 131 -9.70 4.97 6.04
CA GLY A 131 -8.44 5.66 6.25
C GLY A 131 -8.01 6.57 5.11
N LYS A 132 -6.70 6.68 4.87
CA LYS A 132 -6.10 7.53 3.84
C LYS A 132 -6.39 6.97 2.44
N TRP A 133 -7.01 7.79 1.60
CA TRP A 133 -7.28 7.47 0.19
C TRP A 133 -6.09 7.79 -0.72
N HIS A 134 -5.76 9.04 -0.89
CA HIS A 134 -4.61 9.58 -1.62
C HIS A 134 -4.50 9.21 -3.11
N LEU A 135 -5.65 8.98 -3.77
CA LEU A 135 -5.73 8.63 -5.20
C LEU A 135 -6.70 9.52 -5.99
N GLY A 136 -7.11 10.65 -5.39
CA GLY A 136 -7.95 11.66 -6.04
C GLY A 136 -9.43 11.31 -6.14
N PHE A 137 -10.24 12.29 -6.57
CA PHE A 137 -11.68 12.19 -6.77
C PHE A 137 -12.12 12.95 -8.02
N GLY A 138 -13.20 12.50 -8.63
CA GLY A 138 -13.77 13.17 -9.80
C GLY A 138 -12.95 12.96 -11.07
N THR A 139 -13.41 13.60 -12.15
CA THR A 139 -12.74 13.61 -13.46
C THR A 139 -11.85 14.84 -13.65
N SER A 140 -11.93 15.80 -12.72
CA SER A 140 -11.16 17.04 -12.67
C SER A 140 -10.94 17.43 -11.21
N LYS A 141 -10.48 18.67 -10.94
CA LYS A 141 -10.35 19.19 -9.56
C LYS A 141 -11.67 19.01 -8.79
N PRO A 142 -11.69 18.24 -7.68
CA PRO A 142 -12.91 17.95 -6.95
C PRO A 142 -13.49 19.16 -6.24
N ASP A 143 -14.82 19.28 -6.23
CA ASP A 143 -15.56 20.23 -5.40
C ASP A 143 -16.04 19.51 -4.12
N TYR A 144 -15.42 19.79 -2.99
CA TYR A 144 -15.74 19.17 -1.71
C TYR A 144 -17.10 19.59 -1.13
N ASN A 145 -17.80 20.48 -1.81
CA ASN A 145 -19.18 20.87 -1.47
C ASN A 145 -20.23 20.01 -2.20
N GLN A 146 -19.79 19.14 -3.12
CA GLN A 146 -20.62 18.30 -3.96
C GLN A 146 -20.28 16.81 -3.76
N ASP A 147 -20.89 15.92 -4.58
CA ASP A 147 -20.51 14.52 -4.63
C ASP A 147 -19.10 14.36 -5.18
N LEU A 148 -18.23 13.69 -4.42
CA LEU A 148 -16.85 13.37 -4.75
C LEU A 148 -16.80 12.08 -5.56
N LYS A 149 -17.27 12.14 -6.81
CA LYS A 149 -17.30 10.98 -7.72
C LYS A 149 -16.86 11.32 -9.15
N PRO A 150 -16.23 10.35 -9.85
CA PRO A 150 -15.89 9.02 -9.34
C PRO A 150 -14.84 9.06 -8.21
N GLY A 151 -14.85 8.01 -7.39
CA GLY A 151 -13.96 7.88 -6.24
C GLY A 151 -13.74 6.41 -5.84
N PRO A 152 -13.53 6.09 -4.56
CA PRO A 152 -13.33 4.72 -4.09
C PRO A 152 -14.47 3.77 -4.45
N LEU A 153 -15.73 4.22 -4.46
CA LEU A 153 -16.86 3.37 -4.74
C LEU A 153 -16.90 2.92 -6.21
N GLU A 154 -16.54 3.80 -7.15
CA GLU A 154 -16.55 3.51 -8.58
C GLU A 154 -15.42 2.59 -9.02
N ILE A 155 -14.43 2.35 -8.14
CA ILE A 155 -13.36 1.39 -8.40
C ILE A 155 -13.53 0.07 -7.63
N GLY A 156 -14.71 -0.14 -7.01
CA GLY A 156 -15.10 -1.43 -6.45
C GLY A 156 -15.27 -1.52 -4.95
N PHE A 157 -15.07 -0.46 -4.18
CA PHE A 157 -15.46 -0.45 -2.77
C PHE A 157 -16.99 -0.27 -2.64
N ASP A 158 -17.62 -0.91 -1.65
CA ASP A 158 -19.01 -0.68 -1.29
C ASP A 158 -19.16 0.52 -0.34
N GLU A 159 -18.15 0.73 0.53
CA GLU A 159 -18.14 1.76 1.54
C GLU A 159 -16.76 2.41 1.62
N PHE A 160 -16.75 3.72 1.86
CA PHE A 160 -15.55 4.50 2.10
C PHE A 160 -15.73 5.42 3.31
N PHE A 161 -14.77 5.43 4.20
CA PHE A 161 -14.62 6.47 5.21
C PHE A 161 -13.16 6.83 5.37
N GLY A 162 -12.79 8.11 5.18
CA GLY A 162 -11.38 8.45 5.32
C GLY A 162 -11.03 9.89 5.00
N ILE A 163 -9.72 10.11 4.89
CA ILE A 163 -9.13 11.39 4.52
C ILE A 163 -8.79 11.41 3.03
N PRO A 164 -9.03 12.54 2.33
CA PRO A 164 -8.86 12.63 0.87
C PRO A 164 -7.45 12.35 0.36
N ALA A 165 -6.45 12.92 1.04
CA ALA A 165 -5.04 12.79 0.69
C ALA A 165 -4.24 12.34 1.93
N THR A 166 -3.39 13.18 2.47
CA THR A 166 -2.63 12.95 3.70
C THR A 166 -3.07 13.94 4.77
N ASN A 167 -2.74 13.65 6.03
CA ASN A 167 -3.03 14.57 7.13
C ASN A 167 -2.30 15.92 7.06
N ASP A 168 -1.27 16.06 6.22
CA ASP A 168 -0.57 17.33 5.94
C ASP A 168 -1.16 18.13 4.78
N ARG A 169 -2.19 17.64 4.08
CA ARG A 169 -2.80 18.28 2.91
C ARG A 169 -4.23 18.74 3.18
N ILE A 170 -4.59 19.85 2.54
CA ILE A 170 -5.98 20.31 2.54
C ILE A 170 -6.79 19.60 1.43
N PRO A 171 -8.13 19.53 1.58
CA PRO A 171 -8.93 19.92 2.72
C PRO A 171 -8.83 18.92 3.88
N THR A 172 -8.86 19.45 5.10
CA THR A 172 -8.71 18.70 6.36
C THR A 172 -10.06 18.21 6.86
N VAL A 173 -10.68 17.31 6.10
CA VAL A 173 -12.04 16.82 6.33
C VAL A 173 -12.10 15.29 6.16
N PHE A 174 -13.01 14.64 6.89
CA PHE A 174 -13.38 13.27 6.58
C PHE A 174 -14.40 13.24 5.43
N VAL A 175 -14.29 12.21 4.62
CA VAL A 175 -15.25 11.89 3.57
C VAL A 175 -15.88 10.54 3.88
N ARG A 176 -17.20 10.44 3.79
CA ARG A 176 -17.94 9.17 3.81
C ARG A 176 -18.56 8.98 2.44
N ASP A 177 -18.19 7.88 1.81
CA ASP A 177 -18.64 7.53 0.46
C ASP A 177 -18.34 8.66 -0.54
N HIS A 178 -19.32 9.49 -0.86
CA HIS A 178 -19.16 10.62 -1.78
C HIS A 178 -19.22 12.01 -1.11
N ARG A 179 -19.41 12.08 0.20
CA ARG A 179 -19.70 13.36 0.87
C ARG A 179 -18.74 13.68 2.01
N VAL A 180 -18.42 14.95 2.12
CA VAL A 180 -17.74 15.48 3.31
C VAL A 180 -18.64 15.35 4.53
N VAL A 181 -18.07 14.78 5.60
CA VAL A 181 -18.78 14.56 6.86
C VAL A 181 -18.91 15.86 7.64
N GLY A 182 -20.13 16.19 8.06
CA GLY A 182 -20.39 17.35 8.93
C GLY A 182 -20.27 18.72 8.24
N LEU A 183 -20.27 18.78 6.91
CA LEU A 183 -20.22 20.03 6.17
C LEU A 183 -21.53 20.82 6.32
N ASP A 184 -21.45 22.08 6.77
CA ASP A 184 -22.55 23.03 6.70
C ASP A 184 -22.59 23.68 5.30
N PRO A 185 -23.68 23.53 4.53
CA PRO A 185 -23.81 24.16 3.22
C PRO A 185 -23.72 25.71 3.25
N LYS A 186 -23.93 26.34 4.43
CA LYS A 186 -23.81 27.78 4.60
C LYS A 186 -22.37 28.27 4.78
N ASP A 187 -21.43 27.34 5.06
CA ASP A 187 -20.01 27.63 5.19
C ASP A 187 -19.22 26.74 4.22
N PRO A 188 -19.31 26.97 2.89
CA PRO A 188 -18.72 26.12 1.88
C PRO A 188 -17.18 26.13 1.93
N ILE A 189 -16.58 24.95 1.66
CA ILE A 189 -15.14 24.79 1.55
C ILE A 189 -14.63 25.49 0.31
N ARG A 190 -13.59 26.32 0.49
CA ARG A 190 -12.76 26.89 -0.58
C ARG A 190 -11.32 26.49 -0.33
N TYR A 191 -10.61 26.05 -1.35
CA TYR A 191 -9.23 25.60 -1.19
C TYR A 191 -8.40 25.82 -2.46
N THR A 192 -7.08 25.95 -2.28
CA THR A 192 -6.10 26.05 -3.36
C THR A 192 -4.73 25.51 -2.91
N TYR A 193 -3.94 25.05 -3.87
CA TYR A 193 -2.55 24.69 -3.67
C TYR A 193 -1.59 25.79 -4.15
N GLU A 194 -2.11 26.79 -4.84
CA GLU A 194 -1.38 28.00 -5.21
C GLU A 194 -1.48 29.02 -4.07
N ASP A 195 -0.45 29.87 -3.93
CA ASP A 195 -0.44 30.92 -2.91
C ASP A 195 -1.57 31.92 -3.20
N PRO A 196 -2.60 32.06 -2.34
CA PRO A 196 -3.73 32.94 -2.59
C PRO A 196 -3.44 34.42 -2.29
N GLY A 197 -2.19 34.75 -1.91
CA GLY A 197 -1.78 36.10 -1.55
C GLY A 197 -2.12 36.50 -0.11
N LYS A 198 -1.54 37.62 0.32
CA LYS A 198 -1.57 38.09 1.74
C LYS A 198 -2.96 38.48 2.24
N ASP A 199 -3.82 38.99 1.34
CA ASP A 199 -5.16 39.48 1.69
C ASP A 199 -6.24 38.38 1.62
N SER A 200 -5.85 37.14 1.33
CA SER A 200 -6.78 36.04 1.26
C SER A 200 -7.25 35.59 2.66
N PRO A 201 -8.55 35.30 2.84
CA PRO A 201 -9.06 34.69 4.06
C PRO A 201 -8.65 33.20 4.23
N MET A 202 -8.00 32.63 3.24
CA MET A 202 -7.55 31.24 3.28
C MET A 202 -6.31 31.10 4.16
N THR A 203 -6.29 30.09 5.00
CA THR A 203 -5.17 29.82 5.90
C THR A 203 -4.59 28.43 5.64
N LYS A 204 -3.29 28.26 5.90
CA LYS A 204 -2.72 26.94 6.16
C LYS A 204 -3.23 26.53 7.53
N GLN A 205 -4.24 25.69 7.58
CA GLN A 205 -4.77 25.21 8.85
C GLN A 205 -3.66 24.47 9.60
N ALA A 206 -3.13 25.11 10.61
CA ALA A 206 -1.99 24.64 11.35
C ALA A 206 -2.30 24.51 12.83
N ALA A 207 -2.31 23.31 13.36
CA ALA A 207 -2.00 23.09 14.76
C ALA A 207 -0.48 23.22 14.94
N GLY A 208 0.07 24.45 14.79
CA GLY A 208 1.49 24.73 14.96
C GLY A 208 2.44 24.21 13.87
N ARG A 209 1.97 23.53 12.82
CA ARG A 209 2.77 22.98 11.71
C ARG A 209 2.07 23.24 10.37
N GLY A 210 2.83 23.71 9.38
CA GLY A 210 2.29 24.07 8.07
C GLY A 210 1.65 22.89 7.34
N ARG A 211 0.48 23.14 6.76
CA ARG A 211 -0.15 22.24 5.80
C ARG A 211 0.26 22.62 4.39
N ILE A 212 0.15 21.66 3.48
CA ILE A 212 0.32 21.89 2.06
C ILE A 212 -1.03 22.36 1.52
N GLY A 213 -1.06 23.57 0.94
CA GLY A 213 -2.25 24.25 0.45
C GLY A 213 -2.93 25.17 1.46
N TRP A 214 -3.96 25.86 1.02
CA TRP A 214 -4.73 26.85 1.80
C TRP A 214 -6.22 26.55 1.69
N MET A 215 -6.97 26.75 2.75
CA MET A 215 -8.42 26.62 2.76
C MET A 215 -9.13 27.64 3.63
N SER A 216 -10.41 27.86 3.33
CA SER A 216 -11.36 28.58 4.16
C SER A 216 -12.74 27.94 4.07
N GLY A 217 -13.62 28.25 5.01
CA GLY A 217 -14.94 27.63 5.12
C GLY A 217 -14.88 26.16 5.55
N GLY A 218 -16.04 25.53 5.64
CA GLY A 218 -16.19 24.14 6.07
C GLY A 218 -15.77 23.87 7.51
N LYS A 219 -15.79 24.87 8.39
CA LYS A 219 -15.24 24.77 9.75
C LYS A 219 -15.85 23.66 10.59
N SER A 220 -17.15 23.37 10.39
CA SER A 220 -17.86 22.30 11.09
C SER A 220 -17.38 20.89 10.69
N ALA A 221 -16.77 20.76 9.51
CA ALA A 221 -16.27 19.51 8.97
C ALA A 221 -14.78 19.26 9.25
N TRP A 222 -14.07 20.25 9.81
CA TRP A 222 -12.64 20.10 10.05
C TRP A 222 -12.37 19.05 11.11
N TRP A 223 -11.49 18.08 10.80
CA TRP A 223 -11.03 17.15 11.82
C TRP A 223 -10.14 17.84 12.86
N LYS A 224 -9.98 17.19 14.00
CA LYS A 224 -8.91 17.48 14.95
C LYS A 224 -7.82 16.46 14.76
N ASP A 225 -6.57 16.90 14.63
CA ASP A 225 -5.44 16.01 14.32
C ASP A 225 -5.29 14.87 15.33
N ILE A 226 -5.47 15.19 16.63
CA ILE A 226 -5.38 14.21 17.72
C ILE A 226 -6.47 13.13 17.69
N ASP A 227 -7.56 13.34 16.95
CA ASP A 227 -8.71 12.42 16.92
C ASP A 227 -8.72 11.55 15.64
N ILE A 228 -7.79 11.77 14.69
CA ILE A 228 -7.83 11.08 13.39
C ILE A 228 -7.68 9.57 13.58
N ALA A 229 -6.67 9.12 14.33
CA ALA A 229 -6.40 7.70 14.54
C ALA A 229 -7.58 6.97 15.16
N ASP A 230 -8.15 7.54 16.26
CA ASP A 230 -9.30 6.96 16.95
C ASP A 230 -10.56 6.94 16.07
N THR A 231 -10.79 8.00 15.29
CA THR A 231 -11.92 8.07 14.36
C THR A 231 -11.83 6.99 13.29
N LEU A 232 -10.67 6.86 12.65
CA LEU A 232 -10.45 5.84 11.62
C LEU A 232 -10.53 4.42 12.19
N THR A 233 -9.94 4.19 13.35
CA THR A 233 -9.98 2.90 14.04
C THR A 233 -11.42 2.50 14.40
N GLY A 234 -12.18 3.43 14.96
CA GLY A 234 -13.60 3.20 15.29
C GLY A 234 -14.45 2.86 14.07
N GLU A 235 -14.21 3.51 12.92
CA GLU A 235 -14.93 3.21 11.67
C GLU A 235 -14.50 1.86 11.08
N ALA A 236 -13.23 1.47 11.20
CA ALA A 236 -12.76 0.14 10.79
C ALA A 236 -13.42 -0.97 11.62
N VAL A 237 -13.51 -0.79 12.94
CA VAL A 237 -14.20 -1.72 13.84
C VAL A 237 -15.68 -1.81 13.50
N LYS A 238 -16.39 -0.67 13.29
CA LYS A 238 -17.80 -0.64 12.88
C LYS A 238 -18.04 -1.37 11.56
N PHE A 239 -17.11 -1.25 10.59
CA PHE A 239 -17.22 -1.99 9.32
C PHE A 239 -17.16 -3.51 9.55
N ILE A 240 -16.23 -3.99 10.39
CA ILE A 240 -16.12 -5.42 10.74
C ILE A 240 -17.40 -5.90 11.42
N GLU A 241 -17.89 -5.17 12.44
CA GLU A 241 -19.13 -5.50 13.16
C GLU A 241 -20.34 -5.56 12.24
N LYS A 242 -20.46 -4.61 11.31
CA LYS A 242 -21.57 -4.53 10.35
C LYS A 242 -21.59 -5.70 9.37
N HIS A 243 -20.41 -6.21 8.99
CA HIS A 243 -20.28 -7.21 7.93
C HIS A 243 -19.87 -8.60 8.41
N GLN A 244 -19.89 -8.87 9.72
CA GLN A 244 -19.42 -10.11 10.36
C GLN A 244 -20.07 -11.40 9.81
N GLU A 245 -21.29 -11.31 9.26
CA GLU A 245 -22.07 -12.46 8.75
C GLU A 245 -21.74 -12.85 7.29
N LYS A 246 -20.89 -12.08 6.60
CA LYS A 246 -20.53 -12.32 5.19
C LYS A 246 -19.05 -12.14 5.00
N PRO A 247 -18.44 -12.79 3.99
CA PRO A 247 -17.07 -12.49 3.63
C PRO A 247 -16.90 -11.00 3.33
N PHE A 248 -15.90 -10.38 3.96
CA PHE A 248 -15.59 -8.97 3.75
C PHE A 248 -14.11 -8.74 3.42
N PHE A 249 -13.88 -7.68 2.70
CA PHE A 249 -12.58 -7.09 2.44
C PHE A 249 -12.52 -5.70 3.08
N LEU A 250 -11.69 -5.55 4.08
CA LEU A 250 -11.37 -4.26 4.70
C LEU A 250 -9.96 -3.82 4.28
N CYS A 251 -9.87 -2.70 3.59
CA CYS A 251 -8.62 -1.98 3.36
C CYS A 251 -8.51 -0.89 4.43
N PHE A 252 -7.83 -1.19 5.55
CA PHE A 252 -7.58 -0.25 6.63
C PHE A 252 -6.26 0.48 6.37
N THR A 253 -6.34 1.78 6.13
CA THR A 253 -5.20 2.62 5.76
C THR A 253 -5.05 3.77 6.78
N PRO A 254 -4.60 3.48 8.03
CA PRO A 254 -4.37 4.53 9.03
C PRO A 254 -3.41 5.58 8.50
N HIS A 255 -3.47 6.79 9.07
CA HIS A 255 -2.61 7.90 8.65
C HIS A 255 -1.23 7.88 9.34
N ASP A 256 -1.09 7.04 10.36
CA ASP A 256 0.14 6.91 11.13
C ASP A 256 1.20 6.12 10.36
N VAL A 257 2.42 6.60 10.36
CA VAL A 257 3.05 7.65 11.20
C VAL A 257 3.43 8.89 10.35
N HIS A 258 2.62 9.25 9.37
CA HIS A 258 2.89 10.36 8.43
C HIS A 258 2.92 11.72 9.16
N ALA A 259 3.80 12.62 8.72
CA ALA A 259 3.82 14.01 9.20
C ALA A 259 2.55 14.80 8.78
N PRO A 260 2.07 15.77 9.57
CA PRO A 260 2.61 16.22 10.87
C PRO A 260 2.39 15.17 11.96
N THR A 261 3.45 14.95 12.74
CA THR A 261 3.42 13.96 13.83
C THR A 261 2.75 14.55 15.06
N ILE A 262 1.46 14.31 15.19
CA ILE A 262 0.60 14.82 16.27
C ILE A 262 -0.15 13.65 16.90
N PRO A 263 0.51 12.86 17.76
CA PRO A 263 -0.13 11.73 18.41
C PRO A 263 -1.23 12.19 19.37
N HIS A 264 -2.23 11.34 19.58
CA HIS A 264 -3.23 11.58 20.62
C HIS A 264 -2.56 11.74 22.00
N PRO A 265 -3.03 12.63 22.89
CA PRO A 265 -2.40 12.95 24.16
C PRO A 265 -1.99 11.74 25.04
N ARG A 266 -2.74 10.64 24.97
CA ARG A 266 -2.41 9.39 25.72
C ARG A 266 -1.10 8.72 25.27
N PHE A 267 -0.60 9.05 24.07
CA PHE A 267 0.64 8.47 23.55
C PHE A 267 1.83 9.43 23.63
N VAL A 268 1.60 10.73 23.89
CA VAL A 268 2.67 11.71 23.99
C VAL A 268 3.69 11.32 25.04
N GLY A 269 4.97 11.21 24.64
CA GLY A 269 6.10 10.88 25.50
C GLY A 269 6.25 9.38 25.82
N THR A 270 5.35 8.50 25.34
CA THR A 270 5.39 7.08 25.69
C THR A 270 6.59 6.35 25.11
N SER A 271 7.16 6.79 24.00
CA SER A 271 8.37 6.22 23.39
C SER A 271 9.67 6.76 24.00
N GLY A 272 9.66 8.00 24.51
CA GLY A 272 10.85 8.73 24.90
C GLY A 272 11.72 9.19 23.73
N LEU A 273 11.32 8.93 22.47
CA LEU A 273 12.07 9.22 21.25
C LEU A 273 11.49 10.39 20.44
N GLY A 274 10.29 10.85 20.81
CA GLY A 274 9.62 11.98 20.18
C GLY A 274 8.34 11.60 19.43
N PRO A 275 7.64 12.63 18.86
CA PRO A 275 6.25 12.48 18.41
C PRO A 275 6.05 11.41 17.31
N ARG A 276 7.01 11.18 16.41
CA ARG A 276 6.88 10.14 15.39
C ARG A 276 6.87 8.75 16.02
N ALA A 277 7.81 8.50 16.95
CA ALA A 277 7.88 7.21 17.65
C ALA A 277 6.65 7.00 18.56
N ASP A 278 6.10 8.08 19.14
CA ASP A 278 4.83 8.03 19.87
C ASP A 278 3.65 7.65 18.96
N MET A 279 3.64 8.11 17.70
CA MET A 279 2.65 7.69 16.69
C MET A 279 2.82 6.22 16.26
N VAL A 280 4.01 5.61 16.39
CA VAL A 280 4.15 4.16 16.20
C VAL A 280 3.41 3.40 17.31
N HIS A 281 3.44 3.90 18.56
CA HIS A 281 2.65 3.32 19.64
C HIS A 281 1.14 3.52 19.41
N GLU A 282 0.72 4.67 18.85
CA GLU A 282 -0.67 4.93 18.47
C GLU A 282 -1.14 3.98 17.38
N LEU A 283 -0.33 3.78 16.34
CA LEU A 283 -0.59 2.82 15.27
C LEU A 283 -0.74 1.40 15.82
N ASP A 284 0.18 0.97 16.70
CA ASP A 284 0.11 -0.34 17.35
C ASP A 284 -1.19 -0.52 18.13
N GLY A 285 -1.61 0.52 18.86
CA GLY A 285 -2.90 0.55 19.57
C GLY A 285 -4.09 0.43 18.62
N SER A 286 -4.10 1.21 17.53
CA SER A 286 -5.16 1.20 16.52
C SER A 286 -5.32 -0.17 15.86
N ILE A 287 -4.20 -0.79 15.49
CA ILE A 287 -4.20 -2.15 14.91
C ILE A 287 -4.66 -3.17 15.96
N GLY A 288 -4.24 -3.00 17.22
CA GLY A 288 -4.69 -3.83 18.34
C GLY A 288 -6.21 -3.84 18.49
N GLU A 289 -6.89 -2.70 18.36
CA GLU A 289 -8.36 -2.63 18.41
C GLU A 289 -9.04 -3.36 17.24
N VAL A 290 -8.50 -3.26 16.03
CA VAL A 290 -8.99 -4.01 14.87
C VAL A 290 -8.84 -5.52 15.09
N LEU A 291 -7.67 -5.98 15.58
CA LEU A 291 -7.43 -7.40 15.87
C LEU A 291 -8.33 -7.92 16.99
N LYS A 292 -8.54 -7.15 18.06
CA LYS A 292 -9.48 -7.48 19.15
C LYS A 292 -10.94 -7.58 18.66
N ALA A 293 -11.34 -6.73 17.71
CA ALA A 293 -12.67 -6.83 17.12
C ALA A 293 -12.85 -8.15 16.38
N LEU A 294 -11.86 -8.59 15.58
CA LEU A 294 -11.88 -9.91 14.93
C LEU A 294 -11.94 -11.06 15.94
N GLU A 295 -11.21 -10.95 17.05
CA GLU A 295 -11.20 -11.97 18.11
C GLU A 295 -12.55 -12.03 18.82
N ARG A 296 -13.08 -10.90 19.29
CA ARG A 296 -14.37 -10.79 19.99
C ARG A 296 -15.52 -11.35 19.17
N LEU A 297 -15.47 -11.20 17.84
CA LEU A 297 -16.48 -11.69 16.90
C LEU A 297 -16.21 -13.13 16.40
N ASN A 298 -15.17 -13.80 16.93
CA ASN A 298 -14.76 -15.15 16.52
C ASN A 298 -14.39 -15.27 15.02
N LEU A 299 -13.92 -14.18 14.41
CA LEU A 299 -13.56 -14.12 12.98
C LEU A 299 -12.08 -14.44 12.71
N THR A 300 -11.21 -14.37 13.73
CA THR A 300 -9.74 -14.47 13.60
C THR A 300 -9.32 -15.72 12.82
N LYS A 301 -9.92 -16.88 13.10
CA LYS A 301 -9.51 -18.16 12.50
C LYS A 301 -9.59 -18.15 10.97
N ASN A 302 -10.65 -17.57 10.41
CA ASN A 302 -10.89 -17.50 8.96
C ASN A 302 -10.74 -16.07 8.41
N THR A 303 -9.81 -15.30 8.94
CA THR A 303 -9.46 -13.98 8.43
C THR A 303 -7.98 -13.96 8.02
N LEU A 304 -7.72 -13.59 6.77
CA LEU A 304 -6.38 -13.23 6.30
C LEU A 304 -6.13 -11.77 6.67
N VAL A 305 -5.19 -11.53 7.58
CA VAL A 305 -4.69 -10.19 7.91
C VAL A 305 -3.33 -10.00 7.25
N ILE A 306 -3.19 -8.96 6.42
CA ILE A 306 -1.91 -8.54 5.84
C ILE A 306 -1.58 -7.16 6.40
N LEU A 307 -0.40 -7.02 7.02
CA LEU A 307 0.18 -5.75 7.46
C LEU A 307 1.34 -5.37 6.58
N SER A 308 1.36 -4.13 6.10
CA SER A 308 2.52 -3.53 5.44
C SER A 308 2.51 -2.00 5.56
N SER A 309 3.45 -1.32 4.87
CA SER A 309 3.53 0.13 4.77
C SER A 309 3.62 0.56 3.30
N ASP A 310 3.13 1.76 2.99
CA ASP A 310 3.13 2.26 1.62
C ASP A 310 4.50 2.73 1.12
N ASN A 311 5.43 3.01 2.01
CA ASN A 311 6.85 3.28 1.75
C ASN A 311 7.64 3.20 3.07
N GLY A 312 8.96 3.28 2.98
CA GLY A 312 9.81 3.35 4.17
C GLY A 312 9.64 4.68 4.93
N ALA A 313 10.19 4.73 6.15
CA ALA A 313 10.16 5.93 6.97
C ALA A 313 10.89 7.11 6.29
N TYR A 314 10.40 8.32 6.57
CA TYR A 314 11.00 9.56 6.08
C TYR A 314 12.18 10.06 6.93
N LYS A 315 12.57 9.29 7.95
CA LYS A 315 13.74 9.53 8.79
C LYS A 315 14.60 8.27 8.87
N THR A 316 15.90 8.46 8.94
CA THR A 316 16.87 7.37 9.07
C THR A 316 17.22 7.08 10.53
N GLU A 317 17.10 8.08 11.41
CA GLU A 317 17.50 7.97 12.82
C GLU A 317 16.55 8.76 13.74
N GLU A 318 16.25 8.20 14.92
CA GLU A 318 15.55 8.85 16.04
C GLU A 318 16.24 8.40 17.34
N GLY A 319 17.21 9.16 17.81
CA GLY A 319 18.13 8.73 18.89
C GLY A 319 18.92 7.49 18.46
N GLU A 320 18.82 6.41 19.24
CA GLU A 320 19.43 5.11 18.88
C GLU A 320 18.55 4.24 17.97
N HIS A 321 17.31 4.64 17.74
CA HIS A 321 16.38 3.93 16.87
C HIS A 321 16.65 4.24 15.39
N ARG A 322 16.53 3.22 14.55
CA ARG A 322 16.65 3.31 13.10
C ARG A 322 15.36 2.86 12.44
N PRO A 323 14.46 3.79 12.08
CA PRO A 323 13.15 3.46 11.52
C PRO A 323 13.21 2.51 10.31
N ASN A 324 14.21 2.66 9.44
CA ASN A 324 14.41 1.77 8.30
C ASN A 324 15.33 0.57 8.60
N GLY A 325 15.70 0.34 9.86
CA GLY A 325 16.61 -0.73 10.28
C GLY A 325 18.01 -0.58 9.70
N PRO A 326 18.63 -1.66 9.21
CA PRO A 326 19.99 -1.62 8.63
C PRO A 326 20.02 -1.07 7.20
N TRP A 327 18.85 -0.78 6.61
CA TRP A 327 18.71 -0.42 5.20
C TRP A 327 19.06 1.04 4.99
N LYS A 328 19.84 1.32 3.93
CA LYS A 328 20.20 2.67 3.52
C LYS A 328 18.99 3.44 3.00
N GLY A 329 18.97 4.75 3.28
CA GLY A 329 18.02 5.69 2.71
C GLY A 329 16.69 5.74 3.44
N GLU A 330 15.73 6.44 2.82
CA GLU A 330 14.44 6.82 3.42
C GLU A 330 13.38 7.02 2.32
N LYS A 331 12.15 7.29 2.71
CA LYS A 331 11.03 7.64 1.82
C LYS A 331 11.49 8.46 0.62
N SER A 332 10.93 8.19 -0.55
CA SER A 332 11.24 8.82 -1.84
C SER A 332 12.49 8.27 -2.54
N GLN A 333 13.38 7.57 -1.84
CA GLN A 333 14.68 7.15 -2.38
C GLN A 333 14.64 5.73 -2.94
N LEU A 334 15.52 5.45 -3.93
CA LEU A 334 15.68 4.10 -4.49
C LEU A 334 16.49 3.14 -3.59
N TRP A 335 17.10 3.63 -2.51
CA TRP A 335 17.77 2.79 -1.53
C TRP A 335 16.76 1.91 -0.79
N GLU A 336 17.22 0.77 -0.26
CA GLU A 336 16.32 -0.21 0.39
C GLU A 336 15.41 0.43 1.45
N GLY A 337 15.92 1.36 2.27
CA GLY A 337 15.15 2.08 3.28
C GLY A 337 13.98 2.91 2.74
N GLY A 338 13.95 3.19 1.44
CA GLY A 338 12.83 3.94 0.84
C GLY A 338 11.60 3.08 0.54
N HIS A 339 11.76 1.77 0.38
CA HIS A 339 10.70 0.89 -0.12
C HIS A 339 10.67 -0.50 0.53
N ARG A 340 11.69 -0.91 1.29
CA ARG A 340 11.64 -2.13 2.09
C ARG A 340 10.87 -1.86 3.35
N VAL A 341 9.76 -2.57 3.53
CA VAL A 341 8.74 -2.31 4.54
C VAL A 341 8.39 -3.58 5.31
N PRO A 342 7.81 -3.48 6.52
CA PRO A 342 7.22 -4.65 7.16
C PRO A 342 6.21 -5.32 6.22
N PHE A 343 6.23 -6.64 6.13
CA PHE A 343 5.24 -7.42 5.41
C PHE A 343 4.94 -8.68 6.22
N ILE A 344 3.73 -8.74 6.78
CA ILE A 344 3.29 -9.82 7.67
C ILE A 344 1.94 -10.32 7.17
N ALA A 345 1.78 -11.65 7.06
CA ALA A 345 0.51 -12.28 6.70
C ALA A 345 0.10 -13.29 7.80
N LYS A 346 -1.08 -13.10 8.39
CA LYS A 346 -1.65 -14.01 9.39
C LYS A 346 -2.99 -14.54 8.90
N TRP A 347 -3.10 -15.86 8.84
CA TRP A 347 -4.35 -16.57 8.56
C TRP A 347 -4.33 -17.91 9.27
N PRO A 348 -4.80 -17.96 10.52
CA PRO A 348 -4.56 -19.11 11.40
C PRO A 348 -5.02 -20.45 10.85
N SER A 349 -6.07 -20.49 10.02
CA SER A 349 -6.54 -21.74 9.39
C SER A 349 -5.67 -22.23 8.23
N ARG A 350 -4.77 -21.39 7.67
CA ARG A 350 -4.07 -21.68 6.41
C ARG A 350 -2.57 -21.39 6.44
N ILE A 351 -2.13 -20.42 7.22
CA ILE A 351 -0.74 -19.95 7.32
C ILE A 351 -0.13 -20.45 8.61
N THR A 352 0.93 -21.24 8.52
CA THR A 352 1.76 -21.61 9.67
C THR A 352 2.68 -20.45 10.01
N PRO A 353 2.79 -20.02 11.28
CA PRO A 353 3.71 -18.98 11.71
C PRO A 353 5.17 -19.26 11.34
N GLY A 354 5.94 -18.19 11.12
CA GLY A 354 7.37 -18.29 10.80
C GLY A 354 7.90 -17.08 10.04
N SER A 355 9.01 -17.26 9.33
CA SER A 355 9.60 -16.24 8.48
C SER A 355 9.91 -16.79 7.09
N SER A 356 9.95 -15.89 6.11
CA SER A 356 10.32 -16.16 4.73
C SER A 356 11.25 -15.06 4.22
N SER A 357 12.27 -15.42 3.48
CA SER A 357 13.17 -14.48 2.78
C SER A 357 12.75 -14.26 1.33
N ALA A 358 11.61 -14.76 0.93
CA ALA A 358 11.08 -14.55 -0.42
C ALA A 358 10.84 -13.07 -0.70
N LEU A 359 11.20 -12.63 -1.90
CA LEU A 359 10.91 -11.31 -2.42
C LEU A 359 9.40 -11.20 -2.70
N VAL A 360 8.71 -10.32 -1.99
CA VAL A 360 7.27 -10.06 -2.12
C VAL A 360 6.99 -8.56 -2.17
N SER A 361 5.85 -8.19 -2.75
CA SER A 361 5.48 -6.79 -2.83
C SER A 361 3.97 -6.59 -2.71
N LEU A 362 3.55 -5.40 -2.27
CA LEU A 362 2.14 -5.00 -2.19
C LEU A 362 1.41 -5.06 -3.55
N ILE A 363 2.11 -4.92 -4.66
CA ILE A 363 1.54 -5.06 -6.01
C ILE A 363 1.00 -6.46 -6.28
N ASP A 364 1.36 -7.44 -5.45
CA ASP A 364 0.99 -8.86 -5.60
C ASP A 364 -0.39 -9.19 -5.01
N LEU A 365 -1.02 -8.25 -4.33
CA LEU A 365 -2.30 -8.49 -3.66
C LEU A 365 -3.46 -8.83 -4.63
N PRO A 366 -3.64 -8.19 -5.81
CA PRO A 366 -4.71 -8.54 -6.73
C PRO A 366 -4.65 -9.98 -7.26
N ALA A 367 -3.47 -10.46 -7.69
CA ALA A 367 -3.33 -11.85 -8.15
C ALA A 367 -3.49 -12.85 -7.00
N THR A 368 -3.03 -12.49 -5.81
CA THR A 368 -3.21 -13.30 -4.60
C THR A 368 -4.68 -13.39 -4.20
N ALA A 369 -5.41 -12.27 -4.24
CA ALA A 369 -6.85 -12.25 -3.96
C ALA A 369 -7.64 -13.09 -4.97
N ALA A 370 -7.34 -12.95 -6.27
CA ALA A 370 -7.94 -13.77 -7.32
C ALA A 370 -7.75 -15.28 -7.04
N ALA A 371 -6.54 -15.68 -6.63
CA ALA A 371 -6.25 -17.07 -6.25
C ALA A 371 -6.98 -17.52 -4.99
N ILE A 372 -7.14 -16.64 -3.99
CA ILE A 372 -7.91 -16.96 -2.76
C ILE A 372 -9.37 -17.25 -3.08
N VAL A 373 -9.99 -16.47 -3.96
CA VAL A 373 -11.40 -16.65 -4.34
C VAL A 373 -11.58 -17.63 -5.50
N GLY A 374 -10.51 -18.24 -6.01
CA GLY A 374 -10.56 -19.23 -7.08
C GLY A 374 -10.96 -18.67 -8.45
N THR A 375 -10.73 -17.37 -8.69
CA THR A 375 -11.09 -16.69 -9.94
C THR A 375 -9.85 -16.40 -10.77
N ALA A 376 -9.92 -16.67 -12.08
CA ALA A 376 -8.86 -16.26 -12.99
C ALA A 376 -8.88 -14.74 -13.20
N LEU A 377 -7.70 -14.13 -13.26
CA LEU A 377 -7.57 -12.72 -13.62
C LEU A 377 -8.01 -12.53 -15.09
N PRO A 378 -8.85 -11.53 -15.40
CA PRO A 378 -9.14 -11.16 -16.79
C PRO A 378 -7.85 -10.88 -17.58
N ALA A 379 -7.92 -11.06 -18.89
CA ALA A 379 -6.80 -10.77 -19.77
C ALA A 379 -6.34 -9.30 -19.59
N GLY A 380 -5.04 -9.09 -19.43
CA GLY A 380 -4.46 -7.77 -19.19
C GLY A 380 -4.66 -7.18 -17.79
N ALA A 381 -5.50 -7.77 -16.94
CA ALA A 381 -5.69 -7.31 -15.57
C ALA A 381 -4.48 -7.63 -14.68
N ALA A 382 -4.21 -6.74 -13.71
CA ALA A 382 -3.12 -6.90 -12.74
C ALA A 382 -1.79 -7.34 -13.39
N PRO A 383 -1.28 -6.63 -14.39
CA PRO A 383 -0.24 -7.11 -15.30
C PRO A 383 1.10 -7.38 -14.62
N ASP A 384 1.31 -6.83 -13.45
CA ASP A 384 2.57 -6.93 -12.71
C ASP A 384 2.43 -7.67 -11.38
N SER A 385 1.26 -8.25 -11.10
CA SER A 385 0.90 -8.87 -9.82
C SER A 385 1.18 -10.37 -9.83
N PHE A 386 1.96 -10.86 -8.90
CA PHE A 386 2.29 -12.28 -8.71
C PHE A 386 1.39 -12.90 -7.64
N ASN A 387 1.01 -14.15 -7.80
CA ASN A 387 0.21 -14.85 -6.81
C ASN A 387 1.10 -15.36 -5.65
N LEU A 388 0.87 -14.87 -4.44
CA LEU A 388 1.60 -15.24 -3.23
C LEU A 388 0.91 -16.35 -2.41
N LEU A 389 -0.26 -16.86 -2.82
CA LEU A 389 -1.04 -17.78 -1.99
C LEU A 389 -0.26 -19.07 -1.64
N ALA A 390 0.37 -19.70 -2.63
CA ALA A 390 1.15 -20.93 -2.43
C ALA A 390 2.32 -20.70 -1.46
N LEU A 391 3.00 -19.56 -1.60
CA LEU A 391 4.09 -19.15 -0.73
C LEU A 391 3.59 -18.90 0.70
N MET A 392 2.49 -18.17 0.88
CA MET A 392 1.92 -17.88 2.21
C MET A 392 1.41 -19.13 2.93
N THR A 393 0.86 -20.11 2.19
CA THR A 393 0.34 -21.37 2.76
C THR A 393 1.41 -22.47 2.94
N GLY A 394 2.67 -22.15 2.73
CA GLY A 394 3.81 -23.02 3.10
C GLY A 394 4.25 -24.04 2.06
N LYS A 395 3.68 -24.02 0.85
CA LYS A 395 4.06 -24.97 -0.21
C LYS A 395 5.40 -24.63 -0.88
N ASP A 396 5.72 -23.34 -0.98
CA ASP A 396 6.91 -22.80 -1.66
C ASP A 396 7.43 -21.53 -0.95
N ARG A 397 7.70 -21.62 0.35
CA ARG A 397 7.99 -20.46 1.23
C ARG A 397 9.13 -19.56 0.77
N ASP A 398 10.07 -20.04 -0.03
CA ASP A 398 11.22 -19.26 -0.49
C ASP A 398 11.13 -18.87 -1.97
N LYS A 399 10.03 -19.23 -2.65
CA LYS A 399 9.80 -18.86 -4.04
C LYS A 399 8.89 -17.66 -4.15
N GLY A 400 9.47 -16.48 -3.94
CA GLY A 400 8.81 -15.20 -4.20
C GLY A 400 8.89 -14.79 -5.68
N ARG A 401 8.85 -13.50 -5.90
CA ARG A 401 9.06 -12.89 -7.22
C ARG A 401 10.49 -13.18 -7.70
N ASP A 402 10.65 -13.40 -8.99
CA ASP A 402 11.97 -13.48 -9.62
C ASP A 402 12.64 -12.11 -9.73
N HIS A 403 11.83 -11.02 -9.87
CA HIS A 403 12.31 -9.66 -9.89
C HIS A 403 11.25 -8.67 -9.39
N LEU A 404 11.69 -7.48 -9.00
CA LEU A 404 10.83 -6.36 -8.60
C LEU A 404 11.40 -5.06 -9.16
N ILE A 405 10.53 -4.24 -9.77
CA ILE A 405 10.87 -2.90 -10.19
C ILE A 405 10.42 -1.93 -9.12
N LEU A 406 11.29 -1.01 -8.77
CA LEU A 406 11.14 -0.03 -7.71
C LEU A 406 11.15 1.36 -8.30
N MET A 407 10.31 2.25 -7.78
CA MET A 407 10.22 3.62 -8.26
C MET A 407 10.54 4.62 -7.16
N SER A 408 11.36 5.62 -7.47
CA SER A 408 11.62 6.77 -6.58
C SER A 408 10.45 7.74 -6.52
N GLY A 409 10.51 8.71 -5.61
CA GLY A 409 9.54 9.81 -5.54
C GLY A 409 9.56 10.75 -6.76
N LYS A 410 10.55 10.61 -7.65
CA LYS A 410 10.66 11.37 -8.92
C LYS A 410 10.38 10.52 -10.16
N GLY A 411 10.03 9.26 -10.00
CA GLY A 411 9.72 8.37 -11.12
C GLY A 411 10.92 7.61 -11.69
N ASP A 412 12.11 7.73 -11.10
CA ASP A 412 13.28 6.95 -11.50
C ASP A 412 13.11 5.50 -11.06
N LEU A 413 13.68 4.57 -11.83
CA LEU A 413 13.47 3.15 -11.62
C LEU A 413 14.75 2.43 -11.24
N ALA A 414 14.63 1.46 -10.33
CA ALA A 414 15.63 0.45 -10.02
C ALA A 414 15.03 -0.94 -10.17
N ILE A 415 15.88 -1.97 -10.21
CA ILE A 415 15.44 -3.37 -10.27
C ILE A 415 16.15 -4.22 -9.25
N ARG A 416 15.38 -5.12 -8.59
CA ARG A 416 15.83 -6.22 -7.75
C ARG A 416 15.68 -7.53 -8.47
N GLN A 417 16.69 -8.41 -8.35
CA GLN A 417 16.58 -9.82 -8.71
C GLN A 417 17.43 -10.68 -7.77
N GLY A 418 16.78 -11.50 -6.98
CA GLY A 418 17.46 -12.20 -5.88
C GLY A 418 18.18 -11.20 -4.96
N PRO A 419 19.45 -11.45 -4.58
CA PRO A 419 20.19 -10.52 -3.71
C PRO A 419 20.72 -9.28 -4.45
N TRP A 420 20.57 -9.19 -5.77
CA TRP A 420 21.13 -8.10 -6.56
C TRP A 420 20.15 -6.96 -6.74
N LYS A 421 20.67 -5.73 -6.62
CA LYS A 421 19.96 -4.49 -6.92
C LYS A 421 20.76 -3.65 -7.89
N TYR A 422 20.10 -3.18 -8.94
CA TYR A 422 20.68 -2.32 -9.96
C TYR A 422 19.92 -0.99 -10.03
N ILE A 423 20.65 0.11 -9.95
CA ILE A 423 20.18 1.49 -10.11
C ILE A 423 20.85 2.05 -11.35
N PRO A 424 20.10 2.42 -12.41
CA PRO A 424 20.67 2.91 -13.67
C PRO A 424 21.51 4.19 -13.53
N ASP A 425 21.09 5.09 -12.61
CA ASP A 425 21.79 6.33 -12.35
C ASP A 425 21.73 6.69 -10.86
N LEU A 426 22.88 6.72 -10.21
CA LEU A 426 23.01 7.08 -8.80
C LEU A 426 22.68 8.54 -8.51
N ALA A 427 22.74 9.43 -9.52
CA ALA A 427 22.35 10.82 -9.36
C ALA A 427 20.88 10.98 -9.02
N THR A 428 20.02 10.01 -9.43
CA THR A 428 18.58 10.01 -9.18
C THR A 428 18.17 9.18 -7.97
N ALA A 429 19.10 8.43 -7.38
CA ALA A 429 18.83 7.47 -6.31
C ALA A 429 18.21 8.10 -5.04
N ASN A 430 18.50 9.36 -4.76
CA ASN A 430 17.99 10.08 -3.59
C ASN A 430 16.59 10.68 -3.78
N GLY A 431 15.88 10.34 -4.83
CA GLY A 431 14.51 10.76 -5.07
C GLY A 431 14.33 12.29 -4.94
N TRP A 432 13.46 12.77 -4.05
CA TRP A 432 13.24 14.22 -3.86
C TRP A 432 14.50 14.98 -3.41
N GLY A 433 15.43 14.31 -2.75
CA GLY A 433 16.75 14.86 -2.39
C GLY A 433 17.75 14.95 -3.55
N SER A 434 17.44 14.36 -4.72
CA SER A 434 18.30 14.46 -5.92
C SER A 434 18.11 15.83 -6.58
N TRP A 435 19.14 16.67 -6.48
CA TRP A 435 19.16 17.96 -7.17
C TRP A 435 20.11 17.88 -8.38
N ILE A 436 19.55 17.69 -9.56
CA ILE A 436 20.29 17.81 -10.82
C ILE A 436 19.97 19.18 -11.37
N LYS A 437 20.98 20.05 -11.44
CA LYS A 437 20.82 21.39 -12.03
C LYS A 437 20.51 21.22 -13.52
N PRO A 438 19.44 21.80 -14.05
CA PRO A 438 19.12 21.74 -15.47
C PRO A 438 20.32 22.19 -16.33
N GLY A 439 20.64 21.43 -17.37
CA GLY A 439 21.77 21.70 -18.27
C GLY A 439 23.15 21.28 -17.75
N THR A 440 23.22 20.55 -16.61
CA THR A 440 24.46 19.97 -16.09
C THR A 440 24.42 18.44 -16.02
N GLU A 441 23.68 17.81 -16.91
CA GLU A 441 23.52 16.37 -16.96
C GLU A 441 24.86 15.68 -17.25
N ALA A 442 25.43 15.06 -16.22
CA ALA A 442 26.58 14.17 -16.41
C ALA A 442 26.10 12.81 -16.94
N PRO A 443 26.96 12.05 -17.62
CA PRO A 443 26.61 10.68 -18.01
C PRO A 443 26.12 9.87 -16.80
N PRO A 444 25.08 9.00 -16.99
CA PRO A 444 24.56 8.17 -15.90
C PRO A 444 25.66 7.36 -15.22
N LYS A 445 25.65 7.31 -13.89
CA LYS A 445 26.57 6.51 -13.08
C LYS A 445 25.79 5.34 -12.47
N PRO A 446 25.85 4.13 -13.06
CA PRO A 446 25.12 3.00 -12.54
C PRO A 446 25.66 2.52 -11.18
N GLY A 447 24.73 2.00 -10.36
CA GLY A 447 25.03 1.29 -9.12
C GLY A 447 24.57 -0.15 -9.18
N LEU A 448 25.41 -1.06 -8.68
CA LEU A 448 25.10 -2.47 -8.48
C LEU A 448 25.47 -2.87 -7.05
N TYR A 449 24.52 -3.45 -6.33
CA TYR A 449 24.71 -3.86 -4.93
C TYR A 449 24.28 -5.31 -4.73
N HIS A 450 24.98 -6.01 -3.81
CA HIS A 450 24.62 -7.36 -3.37
C HIS A 450 24.11 -7.29 -1.94
N LEU A 451 22.81 -7.25 -1.75
CA LEU A 451 22.16 -6.92 -0.47
C LEU A 451 22.32 -8.00 0.61
N GLY A 452 22.69 -9.23 0.24
CA GLY A 452 23.02 -10.28 1.20
C GLY A 452 24.32 -10.01 1.95
N ASP A 453 25.31 -9.40 1.27
CA ASP A 453 26.62 -9.10 1.83
C ASP A 453 26.76 -7.64 2.26
N ASP A 454 25.94 -6.75 1.67
CA ASP A 454 25.99 -5.30 1.86
C ASP A 454 24.57 -4.72 1.95
N PRO A 455 23.85 -4.97 3.05
CA PRO A 455 22.50 -4.44 3.25
C PRO A 455 22.45 -2.90 3.31
N GLY A 456 23.58 -2.26 3.62
CA GLY A 456 23.76 -0.80 3.66
C GLY A 456 24.03 -0.16 2.30
N GLU A 457 24.10 -0.93 1.20
CA GLU A 457 24.36 -0.43 -0.15
C GLU A 457 25.58 0.52 -0.22
N THR A 458 26.67 0.11 0.41
CA THR A 458 27.91 0.92 0.55
C THR A 458 28.93 0.64 -0.54
N LYS A 459 28.92 -0.61 -1.08
CA LYS A 459 29.92 -1.10 -2.03
C LYS A 459 29.32 -1.25 -3.42
N ASN A 460 29.56 -0.27 -4.29
CA ASN A 460 29.17 -0.35 -5.69
C ASN A 460 29.99 -1.38 -6.46
N LEU A 461 29.36 -2.46 -6.91
CA LEU A 461 29.98 -3.56 -7.64
C LEU A 461 29.84 -3.44 -9.17
N HIS A 462 29.32 -2.33 -9.70
CA HIS A 462 29.06 -2.16 -11.13
C HIS A 462 30.28 -2.44 -12.00
N ALA A 463 31.44 -1.88 -11.65
CA ALA A 463 32.66 -2.07 -12.41
C ALA A 463 33.27 -3.49 -12.26
N SER A 464 33.09 -4.11 -11.08
CA SER A 464 33.66 -5.44 -10.78
C SER A 464 32.76 -6.62 -11.20
N LYS A 465 31.47 -6.36 -11.47
CA LYS A 465 30.48 -7.37 -11.88
C LYS A 465 29.70 -6.90 -13.12
N PRO A 466 30.37 -6.61 -14.25
CA PRO A 466 29.74 -5.99 -15.43
C PRO A 466 28.64 -6.87 -16.04
N GLU A 467 28.79 -8.22 -16.01
CA GLU A 467 27.80 -9.13 -16.57
C GLU A 467 26.47 -9.12 -15.77
N VAL A 468 26.55 -8.99 -14.45
CA VAL A 468 25.35 -8.88 -13.61
C VAL A 468 24.67 -7.54 -13.89
N SER A 469 25.42 -6.44 -13.97
CA SER A 469 24.90 -5.12 -14.30
C SER A 469 24.19 -5.12 -15.66
N LYS A 470 24.82 -5.67 -16.70
CA LYS A 470 24.27 -5.77 -18.05
C LYS A 470 22.98 -6.60 -18.09
N ARG A 471 22.95 -7.73 -17.38
CA ARG A 471 21.77 -8.60 -17.27
C ARG A 471 20.60 -7.87 -16.60
N LEU A 472 20.82 -7.18 -15.48
CA LEU A 472 19.78 -6.45 -14.77
C LEU A 472 19.29 -5.22 -15.53
N ALA A 473 20.21 -4.49 -16.20
CA ALA A 473 19.84 -3.39 -17.09
C ALA A 473 18.94 -3.87 -18.24
N ALA A 474 19.28 -4.99 -18.86
CA ALA A 474 18.46 -5.60 -19.91
C ALA A 474 17.09 -6.08 -19.40
N LEU A 475 17.04 -6.68 -18.20
CA LEU A 475 15.79 -7.10 -17.57
C LEU A 475 14.89 -5.89 -17.27
N LEU A 476 15.43 -4.80 -16.73
CA LEU A 476 14.69 -3.56 -16.49
C LEU A 476 14.17 -2.95 -17.82
N ALA A 477 15.01 -2.91 -18.85
CA ALA A 477 14.62 -2.41 -20.17
C ALA A 477 13.48 -3.26 -20.77
N LYS A 478 13.60 -4.59 -20.69
CA LYS A 478 12.54 -5.52 -21.13
C LYS A 478 11.24 -5.29 -20.36
N ALA A 479 11.27 -5.19 -19.04
CA ALA A 479 10.08 -5.00 -18.23
C ALA A 479 9.35 -3.67 -18.55
N LYS A 480 10.10 -2.61 -18.90
CA LYS A 480 9.53 -1.32 -19.31
C LYS A 480 8.72 -1.40 -20.62
N THR A 481 9.06 -2.33 -21.50
CA THR A 481 8.41 -2.50 -22.82
C THR A 481 7.42 -3.67 -22.83
N THR A 482 7.51 -4.60 -21.88
CA THR A 482 6.60 -5.75 -21.79
C THR A 482 5.28 -5.32 -21.15
N PRO A 483 4.12 -5.57 -21.80
CA PRO A 483 2.81 -5.20 -21.25
C PRO A 483 2.48 -5.91 -19.94
N ILE A 484 2.90 -7.15 -19.79
CA ILE A 484 2.63 -8.02 -18.63
C ILE A 484 3.96 -8.61 -18.14
N THR A 485 4.29 -8.39 -16.86
CA THR A 485 5.51 -8.96 -16.24
C THR A 485 5.21 -10.14 -15.32
N ARG A 486 3.95 -10.35 -14.92
CA ARG A 486 3.57 -11.53 -14.14
C ARG A 486 3.70 -12.81 -14.96
N PRO A 487 3.95 -13.98 -14.33
CA PRO A 487 3.84 -15.29 -14.97
C PRO A 487 2.46 -15.48 -15.61
N GLN A 488 2.41 -16.04 -16.80
CA GLN A 488 1.17 -16.39 -17.51
C GLN A 488 0.84 -17.86 -17.31
#